data_a09c51abf997d55752e99fdaf1672c2c
#
_entry.id   a09c51abf997d55752e99fdaf1672c2c
#
_cell.length_a   1.000
_cell.length_b   1.000
_cell.length_c   1.000
_cell.angle_alpha   90.00
_cell.angle_beta   90.00
_cell.angle_gamma   90.00
#
_symmetry.space_group_name_H-M   'P 1'
#
loop_
_entity.id
_entity.type
_entity.pdbx_description
1 polymer ?
#
loop_
_entity_poly.entity_id
_entity_poly.type
_entity_poly.pdbx_seq_one_letter_code
_entity_poly.pdbx_strand_id
1 'polypeptide(L)'
;MKNIFKFILLLMLLGITFVIAMISGISDISVIEMLKSLFSTGDGNTYTIINQIRFPRVVLAIVAGAGLACSGCVFQGVLRNPLADPFTLGISGGAAFGASIGFAFGITKLSWIFLPLLGFLGAILSVCLVYILNMKKEFDSNSMILSGVVASYIFSSAVMLVFSISSSDQLYSAFMWLIGNLAFFDERLLPMVIILVMLEIGRAHV
;
A
#
# COMPACT_ATOMS: atom_id res chain seq x y z
N MET A 1 4.94 31.23 10.21
CA MET A 1 5.39 31.43 8.82
C MET A 1 6.22 30.27 8.26
N LYS A 2 7.25 29.75 8.96
CA LYS A 2 8.08 28.62 8.47
C LYS A 2 7.29 27.35 8.11
N ASN A 3 6.27 26.98 8.87
CA ASN A 3 5.48 25.77 8.63
C ASN A 3 4.53 25.91 7.43
N ILE A 4 3.93 27.09 7.23
CA ILE A 4 3.08 27.37 6.07
C ILE A 4 3.90 27.28 4.77
N PHE A 5 5.11 27.84 4.77
CA PHE A 5 6.00 27.75 3.61
C PHE A 5 6.34 26.29 3.25
N LYS A 6 6.68 25.46 4.26
CA LYS A 6 6.95 24.03 4.05
C LYS A 6 5.74 23.30 3.48
N PHE A 7 4.54 23.61 4.00
CA PHE A 7 3.31 22.99 3.52
C PHE A 7 3.00 23.36 2.07
N ILE A 8 3.15 24.63 1.70
CA ILE A 8 2.99 25.11 0.32
C ILE A 8 4.01 24.40 -0.60
N LEU A 9 5.27 24.31 -0.18
CA LEU A 9 6.33 23.64 -0.94
C LEU A 9 5.99 22.16 -1.19
N LEU A 10 5.50 21.44 -0.17
CA LEU A 10 5.09 20.04 -0.31
C LEU A 10 3.88 19.88 -1.26
N LEU A 11 2.90 20.79 -1.19
CA LEU A 11 1.77 20.77 -2.12
C LEU A 11 2.20 21.07 -3.57
N MET A 12 3.11 22.01 -3.76
CA MET A 12 3.67 22.28 -5.11
C MET A 12 4.44 21.05 -5.63
N LEU A 13 5.24 20.40 -4.79
CA LEU A 13 5.96 19.18 -5.14
C LEU A 13 5.00 18.04 -5.51
N LEU A 14 3.93 17.85 -4.75
CA LEU A 14 2.87 16.89 -5.07
C LEU A 14 2.20 17.19 -6.41
N GLY A 15 1.90 18.46 -6.68
CA GLY A 15 1.34 18.88 -7.98
C GLY A 15 2.28 18.61 -9.16
N ILE A 16 3.56 18.92 -9.00
CA ILE A 16 4.58 18.66 -10.02
C ILE A 16 4.73 17.16 -10.27
N THR A 17 4.85 16.35 -9.22
CA THR A 17 4.97 14.89 -9.35
C THR A 17 3.71 14.27 -9.95
N PHE A 18 2.52 14.78 -9.63
CA PHE A 18 1.26 14.36 -10.26
C PHE A 18 1.31 14.59 -11.79
N VAL A 19 1.66 15.79 -12.21
CA VAL A 19 1.75 16.12 -13.66
C VAL A 19 2.79 15.23 -14.35
N ILE A 20 3.98 15.07 -13.76
CA ILE A 20 5.03 14.21 -14.31
C ILE A 20 4.52 12.77 -14.45
N ALA A 21 3.87 12.23 -13.41
CA ALA A 21 3.34 10.87 -13.44
C ALA A 21 2.25 10.65 -14.49
N MET A 22 1.46 11.69 -14.77
CA MET A 22 0.40 11.63 -15.79
C MET A 22 0.93 11.68 -17.22
N ILE A 23 2.03 12.40 -17.48
CA ILE A 23 2.61 12.53 -18.83
C ILE A 23 3.67 11.45 -19.11
N SER A 24 4.39 10.97 -18.06
CA SER A 24 5.47 9.97 -18.21
C SER A 24 4.90 8.58 -18.51
N GLY A 25 5.53 7.86 -19.44
CA GLY A 25 5.18 6.48 -19.77
C GLY A 25 5.59 6.12 -21.18
N ILE A 26 5.23 4.91 -21.64
CA ILE A 26 5.58 4.37 -22.97
C ILE A 26 5.01 5.25 -24.10
N SER A 27 3.87 5.90 -23.88
CA SER A 27 3.26 6.81 -24.84
C SER A 27 3.61 8.25 -24.47
N ASP A 28 4.23 8.98 -25.40
CA ASP A 28 4.51 10.40 -25.26
C ASP A 28 3.20 11.19 -25.33
N ILE A 29 2.80 11.75 -24.22
CA ILE A 29 1.58 12.55 -24.08
C ILE A 29 1.99 13.95 -23.62
N SER A 30 1.59 14.96 -24.36
CA SER A 30 1.84 16.36 -23.98
C SER A 30 0.94 16.80 -22.81
N VAL A 31 1.38 17.80 -22.06
CA VAL A 31 0.58 18.40 -20.97
C VAL A 31 -0.78 18.90 -21.47
N ILE A 32 -0.81 19.43 -22.69
CA ILE A 32 -2.04 19.96 -23.30
C ILE A 32 -3.02 18.82 -23.60
N GLU A 33 -2.53 17.70 -24.14
CA GLU A 33 -3.36 16.51 -24.41
C GLU A 33 -3.88 15.89 -23.12
N MET A 34 -3.03 15.84 -22.07
CA MET A 34 -3.44 15.39 -20.73
C MET A 34 -4.60 16.24 -20.19
N LEU A 35 -4.45 17.58 -20.20
CA LEU A 35 -5.50 18.48 -19.73
C LEU A 35 -6.79 18.36 -20.55
N LYS A 36 -6.69 18.30 -21.87
CA LYS A 36 -7.85 18.07 -22.73
C LYS A 36 -8.55 16.76 -22.41
N SER A 37 -7.80 15.68 -22.20
CA SER A 37 -8.33 14.36 -21.91
C SER A 37 -9.03 14.29 -20.55
N LEU A 38 -8.52 14.98 -19.53
CA LEU A 38 -9.14 15.02 -18.19
C LEU A 38 -10.49 15.77 -18.18
N PHE A 39 -10.67 16.76 -19.07
CA PHE A 39 -11.86 17.60 -19.10
C PHE A 39 -12.80 17.32 -20.30
N SER A 40 -12.45 16.39 -21.18
CA SER A 40 -13.30 16.00 -22.30
C SER A 40 -13.74 14.54 -22.19
N THR A 41 -14.97 14.29 -22.59
CA THR A 41 -15.50 12.94 -22.84
C THR A 41 -15.15 12.55 -24.27
N GLY A 42 -14.03 11.85 -24.45
CA GLY A 42 -13.59 11.45 -25.80
C GLY A 42 -13.31 9.94 -25.85
N ASP A 43 -13.57 9.35 -27.02
CA ASP A 43 -13.23 7.96 -27.33
C ASP A 43 -11.93 7.92 -28.13
N GLY A 44 -10.80 7.94 -27.47
CA GLY A 44 -9.49 7.87 -28.12
C GLY A 44 -8.44 7.18 -27.27
N ASN A 45 -7.38 6.68 -27.92
CA ASN A 45 -6.28 5.98 -27.22
C ASN A 45 -5.70 6.83 -26.06
N THR A 46 -5.56 8.14 -26.29
CA THR A 46 -5.06 9.08 -25.26
C THR A 46 -6.02 9.17 -24.07
N TYR A 47 -7.32 9.22 -24.31
CA TYR A 47 -8.34 9.22 -23.26
C TYR A 47 -8.28 7.96 -22.41
N THR A 48 -8.22 6.80 -23.04
CA THR A 48 -8.10 5.49 -22.35
C THR A 48 -6.83 5.42 -21.51
N ILE A 49 -5.68 5.84 -22.05
CA ILE A 49 -4.40 5.81 -21.33
C ILE A 49 -4.44 6.74 -20.12
N ILE A 50 -4.96 7.94 -20.26
CA ILE A 50 -4.98 8.93 -19.19
C ILE A 50 -6.04 8.58 -18.15
N ASN A 51 -7.30 8.39 -18.55
CA ASN A 51 -8.41 8.30 -17.61
C ASN A 51 -8.63 6.90 -17.05
N GLN A 52 -8.34 5.84 -17.82
CA GLN A 52 -8.58 4.47 -17.38
C GLN A 52 -7.32 3.77 -16.85
N ILE A 53 -6.12 4.25 -17.22
CA ILE A 53 -4.88 3.58 -16.80
C ILE A 53 -4.07 4.46 -15.86
N ARG A 54 -3.69 5.69 -16.26
CA ARG A 54 -2.76 6.52 -15.50
C ARG A 54 -3.42 7.19 -14.30
N PHE A 55 -4.55 7.85 -14.52
CA PHE A 55 -5.24 8.59 -13.46
C PHE A 55 -5.61 7.73 -12.24
N PRO A 56 -6.25 6.55 -12.37
CA PRO A 56 -6.56 5.71 -11.23
C PRO A 56 -5.31 5.26 -10.46
N ARG A 57 -4.21 4.96 -11.16
CA ARG A 57 -2.94 4.55 -10.53
C ARG A 57 -2.27 5.69 -9.78
N VAL A 58 -2.27 6.90 -10.34
CA VAL A 58 -1.71 8.08 -9.67
C VAL A 58 -2.52 8.45 -8.44
N VAL A 59 -3.86 8.42 -8.54
CA VAL A 59 -4.75 8.63 -7.40
C VAL A 59 -4.51 7.58 -6.32
N LEU A 60 -4.42 6.30 -6.70
CA LEU A 60 -4.10 5.23 -5.77
C LEU A 60 -2.76 5.44 -5.07
N ALA A 61 -1.72 5.85 -5.80
CA ALA A 61 -0.41 6.13 -5.22
C ALA A 61 -0.47 7.25 -4.17
N ILE A 62 -1.23 8.32 -4.45
CA ILE A 62 -1.44 9.43 -3.51
C ILE A 62 -2.19 8.95 -2.26
N VAL A 63 -3.29 8.23 -2.46
CA VAL A 63 -4.12 7.73 -1.35
C VAL A 63 -3.35 6.73 -0.49
N ALA A 64 -2.64 5.78 -1.12
CA ALA A 64 -1.81 4.82 -0.40
C ALA A 64 -0.68 5.51 0.38
N GLY A 65 -0.01 6.48 -0.23
CA GLY A 65 1.03 7.28 0.45
C GLY A 65 0.48 8.07 1.63
N ALA A 66 -0.71 8.66 1.51
CA ALA A 66 -1.38 9.36 2.59
C ALA A 66 -1.75 8.40 3.75
N GLY A 67 -2.30 7.22 3.44
CA GLY A 67 -2.60 6.19 4.45
C GLY A 67 -1.36 5.70 5.17
N LEU A 68 -0.28 5.39 4.43
CA LEU A 68 1.00 4.97 5.03
C LEU A 68 1.61 6.06 5.91
N ALA A 69 1.53 7.33 5.51
CA ALA A 69 2.02 8.44 6.32
C ALA A 69 1.20 8.62 7.61
N CYS A 70 -0.14 8.50 7.50
CA CYS A 70 -1.04 8.59 8.64
C CYS A 70 -0.80 7.45 9.64
N SER A 71 -0.78 6.21 9.17
CA SER A 71 -0.51 5.05 10.03
C SER A 71 0.88 5.13 10.68
N GLY A 72 1.90 5.58 9.94
CA GLY A 72 3.23 5.84 10.50
C GLY A 72 3.20 6.84 11.65
N CYS A 73 2.50 7.97 11.50
CA CYS A 73 2.33 8.95 12.56
C CYS A 73 1.61 8.37 13.79
N VAL A 74 0.57 7.56 13.58
CA VAL A 74 -0.17 6.89 14.68
C VAL A 74 0.77 5.92 15.42
N PHE A 75 1.53 5.09 14.72
CA PHE A 75 2.47 4.16 15.33
C PHE A 75 3.55 4.89 16.15
N GLN A 76 4.13 5.96 15.59
CA GLN A 76 5.12 6.78 16.32
C GLN A 76 4.53 7.39 17.59
N GLY A 77 3.27 7.87 17.54
CA GLY A 77 2.57 8.43 18.68
C GLY A 77 2.25 7.39 19.76
N VAL A 78 1.68 6.26 19.36
CA VAL A 78 1.29 5.17 20.28
C VAL A 78 2.51 4.54 20.95
N LEU A 79 3.56 4.25 20.18
CA LEU A 79 4.78 3.63 20.69
C LEU A 79 5.75 4.66 21.29
N ARG A 80 5.46 5.96 21.19
CA ARG A 80 6.35 7.05 21.63
C ARG A 80 7.78 6.88 21.12
N ASN A 81 7.92 6.37 19.91
CA ASN A 81 9.20 6.08 19.27
C ASN A 81 9.19 6.57 17.81
N PRO A 82 10.06 7.52 17.44
CA PRO A 82 10.11 8.06 16.08
C PRO A 82 10.60 7.07 15.02
N LEU A 83 11.14 5.91 15.43
CA LEU A 83 11.57 4.83 14.54
C LEU A 83 10.49 3.76 14.31
N ALA A 84 9.33 3.91 14.97
CA ALA A 84 8.23 2.96 14.79
C ALA A 84 7.52 3.21 13.45
N ASP A 85 7.31 2.14 12.71
CA ASP A 85 6.51 2.11 11.50
C ASP A 85 5.79 0.74 11.34
N PRO A 86 4.82 0.62 10.42
CA PRO A 86 4.14 -0.64 10.17
C PRO A 86 5.07 -1.79 9.72
N PHE A 87 6.21 -1.49 9.09
CA PHE A 87 7.19 -2.50 8.67
C PHE A 87 7.94 -3.08 9.86
N THR A 88 8.36 -2.24 10.80
CA THR A 88 9.07 -2.69 12.02
C THR A 88 8.21 -3.57 12.91
N LEU A 89 6.87 -3.45 12.83
CA LEU A 89 5.92 -4.32 13.55
C LEU A 89 5.55 -5.60 12.79
N GLY A 90 6.19 -5.88 11.66
CA GLY A 90 6.00 -7.13 10.92
C GLY A 90 4.68 -7.20 10.13
N ILE A 91 3.90 -6.13 10.08
CA ILE A 91 2.58 -6.09 9.43
C ILE A 91 2.71 -6.39 7.94
N SER A 92 3.70 -5.82 7.27
CA SER A 92 3.98 -6.05 5.84
C SER A 92 4.39 -7.50 5.56
N GLY A 93 5.17 -8.12 6.46
CA GLY A 93 5.52 -9.54 6.36
C GLY A 93 4.30 -10.45 6.45
N GLY A 94 3.39 -10.17 7.39
CA GLY A 94 2.11 -10.86 7.50
C GLY A 94 1.24 -10.70 6.26
N ALA A 95 1.12 -9.46 5.73
CA ALA A 95 0.40 -9.18 4.49
C ALA A 95 1.00 -9.94 3.30
N ALA A 96 2.32 -9.97 3.18
CA ALA A 96 3.06 -10.72 2.17
C ALA A 96 2.78 -12.22 2.24
N PHE A 97 2.74 -12.78 3.45
CA PHE A 97 2.40 -14.18 3.67
C PHE A 97 0.97 -14.50 3.24
N GLY A 98 -0.02 -13.69 3.65
CA GLY A 98 -1.42 -13.86 3.24
C GLY A 98 -1.61 -13.79 1.73
N ALA A 99 -0.98 -12.82 1.07
CA ALA A 99 -1.00 -12.70 -0.39
C ALA A 99 -0.31 -13.89 -1.08
N SER A 100 0.83 -14.36 -0.57
CA SER A 100 1.56 -15.50 -1.11
C SER A 100 0.72 -16.78 -1.09
N ILE A 101 -0.03 -17.02 -0.02
CA ILE A 101 -1.03 -18.12 0.06
C ILE A 101 -2.07 -17.94 -1.05
N GLY A 102 -2.60 -16.73 -1.22
CA GLY A 102 -3.58 -16.45 -2.27
C GLY A 102 -3.10 -16.81 -3.67
N PHE A 103 -1.85 -16.50 -3.99
CA PHE A 103 -1.24 -16.85 -5.27
C PHE A 103 -0.96 -18.35 -5.38
N ALA A 104 -0.34 -18.96 -4.35
CA ALA A 104 0.06 -20.36 -4.36
C ALA A 104 -1.13 -21.33 -4.55
N PHE A 105 -2.26 -21.03 -3.93
CA PHE A 105 -3.47 -21.84 -4.04
C PHE A 105 -4.45 -21.36 -5.13
N GLY A 106 -4.06 -20.34 -5.92
CA GLY A 106 -4.88 -19.81 -7.00
C GLY A 106 -6.17 -19.12 -6.56
N ILE A 107 -6.31 -18.79 -5.26
CA ILE A 107 -7.50 -18.15 -4.69
C ILE A 107 -7.73 -16.77 -5.31
N THR A 108 -6.65 -16.07 -5.67
CA THR A 108 -6.70 -14.76 -6.32
C THR A 108 -7.43 -14.78 -7.68
N LYS A 109 -7.50 -15.94 -8.34
CA LYS A 109 -8.22 -16.11 -9.61
C LYS A 109 -9.74 -16.20 -9.45
N LEU A 110 -10.24 -16.47 -8.25
CA LEU A 110 -11.68 -16.60 -7.99
C LEU A 110 -12.39 -15.25 -7.98
N SER A 111 -11.76 -14.23 -7.41
CA SER A 111 -12.27 -12.85 -7.40
C SER A 111 -11.19 -11.85 -7.04
N TRP A 112 -11.33 -10.63 -7.55
CA TRP A 112 -10.44 -9.50 -7.29
C TRP A 112 -10.34 -9.11 -5.80
N ILE A 113 -11.33 -9.43 -4.98
CA ILE A 113 -11.38 -9.10 -3.55
C ILE A 113 -10.48 -10.00 -2.71
N PHE A 114 -10.19 -11.24 -3.15
CA PHE A 114 -9.47 -12.20 -2.33
C PHE A 114 -8.03 -11.81 -2.05
N LEU A 115 -7.35 -11.17 -2.99
CA LEU A 115 -5.97 -10.76 -2.79
C LEU A 115 -5.83 -9.69 -1.69
N PRO A 116 -6.56 -8.56 -1.72
CA PRO A 116 -6.57 -7.60 -0.62
C PRO A 116 -7.02 -8.22 0.71
N LEU A 117 -8.04 -9.07 0.68
CA LEU A 117 -8.58 -9.72 1.87
C LEU A 117 -7.54 -10.63 2.54
N LEU A 118 -6.85 -11.46 1.77
CA LEU A 118 -5.82 -12.37 2.30
C LEU A 118 -4.61 -11.57 2.82
N GLY A 119 -4.19 -10.52 2.12
CA GLY A 119 -3.16 -9.60 2.61
C GLY A 119 -3.57 -8.94 3.92
N PHE A 120 -4.80 -8.47 4.04
CA PHE A 120 -5.33 -7.86 5.26
C PHE A 120 -5.41 -8.86 6.42
N LEU A 121 -5.89 -10.09 6.18
CA LEU A 121 -5.93 -11.15 7.19
C LEU A 121 -4.52 -11.55 7.66
N GLY A 122 -3.56 -11.60 6.74
CA GLY A 122 -2.16 -11.83 7.07
C GLY A 122 -1.57 -10.69 7.93
N ALA A 123 -1.91 -9.44 7.63
CA ALA A 123 -1.54 -8.29 8.45
C ALA A 123 -2.11 -8.38 9.88
N ILE A 124 -3.41 -8.73 10.01
CA ILE A 124 -4.04 -8.96 11.32
C ILE A 124 -3.33 -10.10 12.07
N LEU A 125 -3.01 -11.18 11.39
CA LEU A 125 -2.29 -12.31 11.99
C LEU A 125 -0.95 -11.87 12.56
N SER A 126 -0.22 -11.00 11.87
CA SER A 126 1.04 -10.43 12.36
C SER A 126 0.82 -9.59 13.62
N VAL A 127 -0.17 -8.70 13.62
CA VAL A 127 -0.50 -7.88 14.81
C VAL A 127 -0.87 -8.76 15.99
N CYS A 128 -1.69 -9.79 15.78
CA CYS A 128 -2.05 -10.76 16.82
C CYS A 128 -0.81 -11.50 17.36
N LEU A 129 0.11 -11.91 16.50
CA LEU A 129 1.36 -12.55 16.91
C LEU A 129 2.20 -11.62 17.79
N VAL A 130 2.41 -10.37 17.36
CA VAL A 130 3.15 -9.37 18.15
C VAL A 130 2.47 -9.11 19.48
N TYR A 131 1.15 -9.00 19.50
CA TYR A 131 0.37 -8.83 20.72
C TYR A 131 0.56 -10.01 21.69
N ILE A 132 0.43 -11.25 21.21
CA ILE A 132 0.61 -12.46 22.01
C ILE A 132 2.02 -12.54 22.61
N LEU A 133 3.05 -12.20 21.83
CA LEU A 133 4.44 -12.21 22.28
C LEU A 133 4.70 -11.18 23.40
N ASN A 134 3.86 -10.14 23.49
CA ASN A 134 3.99 -9.07 24.48
C ASN A 134 2.98 -9.16 25.65
N MET A 135 2.03 -10.10 25.62
CA MET A 135 0.99 -10.21 26.67
C MET A 135 1.52 -10.35 28.10
N LYS A 136 2.72 -10.94 28.27
CA LYS A 136 3.36 -11.14 29.58
C LYS A 136 4.33 -10.02 29.95
N LYS A 137 4.49 -9.01 29.09
CA LYS A 137 5.37 -7.86 29.28
C LYS A 137 4.50 -6.61 29.42
N GLU A 138 5.00 -5.56 30.03
CA GLU A 138 4.29 -4.30 30.27
C GLU A 138 4.08 -3.45 28.98
N PHE A 139 3.89 -4.08 27.81
CA PHE A 139 3.75 -3.42 26.51
C PHE A 139 4.79 -2.30 26.25
N ASP A 140 6.03 -2.55 26.67
CA ASP A 140 7.14 -1.65 26.42
C ASP A 140 7.40 -1.52 24.91
N SER A 141 7.61 -0.29 24.44
CA SER A 141 7.82 0.06 23.05
C SER A 141 8.97 -0.76 22.41
N ASN A 142 10.10 -0.90 23.11
CA ASN A 142 11.24 -1.66 22.60
C ASN A 142 10.91 -3.15 22.45
N SER A 143 10.15 -3.71 23.40
CA SER A 143 9.70 -5.10 23.36
C SER A 143 8.73 -5.33 22.19
N MET A 144 7.83 -4.38 21.90
CA MET A 144 6.92 -4.46 20.76
C MET A 144 7.67 -4.42 19.43
N ILE A 145 8.63 -3.50 19.27
CA ILE A 145 9.45 -3.40 18.06
C ILE A 145 10.26 -4.69 17.87
N LEU A 146 10.92 -5.20 18.92
CA LEU A 146 11.67 -6.45 18.84
C LEU A 146 10.79 -7.64 18.44
N SER A 147 9.59 -7.74 19.02
CA SER A 147 8.62 -8.78 18.66
C SER A 147 8.13 -8.63 17.22
N GLY A 148 8.01 -7.40 16.72
CA GLY A 148 7.69 -7.11 15.32
C GLY A 148 8.78 -7.60 14.36
N VAL A 149 10.06 -7.39 14.72
CA VAL A 149 11.20 -7.90 13.95
C VAL A 149 11.17 -9.42 13.92
N VAL A 150 10.93 -10.08 15.06
CA VAL A 150 10.79 -11.54 15.12
C VAL A 150 9.63 -12.02 14.25
N ALA A 151 8.46 -11.36 14.32
CA ALA A 151 7.31 -11.67 13.47
C ALA A 151 7.64 -11.52 11.98
N SER A 152 8.39 -10.48 11.60
CA SER A 152 8.85 -10.28 10.22
C SER A 152 9.69 -11.45 9.72
N TYR A 153 10.63 -11.95 10.53
CA TYR A 153 11.44 -13.11 10.17
C TYR A 153 10.61 -14.38 10.03
N ILE A 154 9.66 -14.61 10.94
CA ILE A 154 8.74 -15.75 10.88
C ILE A 154 7.94 -15.72 9.56
N PHE A 155 7.32 -14.59 9.24
CA PHE A 155 6.52 -14.46 8.03
C PHE A 155 7.37 -14.52 6.77
N SER A 156 8.58 -13.93 6.75
CA SER A 156 9.50 -14.05 5.62
C SER A 156 9.90 -15.50 5.36
N SER A 157 10.18 -16.25 6.42
CA SER A 157 10.48 -17.70 6.30
C SER A 157 9.26 -18.47 5.80
N ALA A 158 8.05 -18.14 6.29
CA ALA A 158 6.82 -18.76 5.83
C ALA A 158 6.51 -18.43 4.34
N VAL A 159 6.78 -17.20 3.87
CA VAL A 159 6.69 -16.84 2.45
C VAL A 159 7.64 -17.69 1.61
N MET A 160 8.87 -17.90 2.05
CA MET A 160 9.83 -18.76 1.34
C MET A 160 9.37 -20.21 1.26
N LEU A 161 8.73 -20.75 2.33
CA LEU A 161 8.12 -22.08 2.29
C LEU A 161 6.98 -22.15 1.29
N VAL A 162 6.09 -21.15 1.26
CA VAL A 162 5.01 -21.08 0.27
C VAL A 162 5.59 -21.03 -1.15
N PHE A 163 6.64 -20.26 -1.36
CA PHE A 163 7.30 -20.15 -2.66
C PHE A 163 7.93 -21.48 -3.11
N SER A 164 8.43 -22.28 -2.20
CA SER A 164 9.06 -23.58 -2.54
C SER A 164 8.08 -24.61 -3.12
N ILE A 165 6.78 -24.45 -2.86
CA ILE A 165 5.71 -25.33 -3.37
C ILE A 165 4.90 -24.69 -4.51
N SER A 166 5.20 -23.45 -4.87
CA SER A 166 4.48 -22.69 -5.90
C SER A 166 5.02 -23.00 -7.30
N SER A 167 4.14 -22.93 -8.31
CA SER A 167 4.57 -22.96 -9.71
C SER A 167 5.29 -21.67 -10.13
N SER A 168 6.04 -21.71 -11.24
CA SER A 168 6.78 -20.54 -11.74
C SER A 168 5.90 -19.32 -12.00
N ASP A 169 4.69 -19.53 -12.55
CA ASP A 169 3.74 -18.43 -12.82
C ASP A 169 3.19 -17.80 -11.53
N GLN A 170 2.92 -18.64 -10.53
CA GLN A 170 2.45 -18.19 -9.20
C GLN A 170 3.55 -17.41 -8.48
N LEU A 171 4.80 -17.89 -8.55
CA LEU A 171 5.97 -17.19 -8.02
C LEU A 171 6.15 -15.82 -8.66
N TYR A 172 6.10 -15.76 -9.99
CA TYR A 172 6.23 -14.50 -10.73
C TYR A 172 5.15 -13.49 -10.31
N SER A 173 3.90 -13.93 -10.25
CA SER A 173 2.77 -13.10 -9.86
C SER A 173 2.89 -12.58 -8.42
N ALA A 174 3.24 -13.47 -7.48
CA ALA A 174 3.44 -13.12 -6.08
C ALA A 174 4.63 -12.14 -5.92
N PHE A 175 5.74 -12.39 -6.60
CA PHE A 175 6.92 -11.54 -6.56
C PHE A 175 6.64 -10.14 -7.12
N MET A 176 5.94 -10.04 -8.27
CA MET A 176 5.52 -8.77 -8.84
C MET A 176 4.60 -7.98 -7.92
N TRP A 177 3.73 -8.66 -7.15
CA TRP A 177 2.89 -8.01 -6.16
C TRP A 177 3.70 -7.51 -4.95
N LEU A 178 4.66 -8.31 -4.46
CA LEU A 178 5.51 -7.95 -3.30
C LEU A 178 6.41 -6.74 -3.55
N ILE A 179 6.86 -6.55 -4.79
CA ILE A 179 7.65 -5.36 -5.19
C ILE A 179 6.80 -4.08 -5.13
N GLY A 180 5.48 -4.21 -5.11
CA GLY A 180 4.57 -3.06 -5.10
C GLY A 180 4.16 -2.62 -6.51
N ASN A 181 3.48 -3.48 -7.23
CA ASN A 181 3.00 -3.19 -8.58
C ASN A 181 1.54 -2.69 -8.55
N LEU A 182 1.34 -1.40 -8.82
CA LEU A 182 0.03 -0.78 -8.92
C LEU A 182 -0.79 -1.26 -10.15
N ALA A 183 -0.18 -2.01 -11.08
CA ALA A 183 -0.91 -2.57 -12.22
C ALA A 183 -1.82 -3.76 -11.84
N PHE A 184 -1.58 -4.42 -10.71
CA PHE A 184 -2.46 -5.48 -10.17
C PHE A 184 -3.67 -4.94 -9.41
N PHE A 185 -3.82 -3.62 -9.31
CA PHE A 185 -4.92 -3.01 -8.61
C PHE A 185 -6.18 -3.01 -9.49
N ASP A 186 -7.27 -3.53 -8.95
CA ASP A 186 -8.60 -3.42 -9.57
C ASP A 186 -9.20 -2.05 -9.20
N GLU A 187 -9.54 -1.26 -10.22
CA GLU A 187 -10.08 0.10 -10.05
C GLU A 187 -11.37 0.15 -9.20
N ARG A 188 -12.12 -0.97 -9.12
CA ARG A 188 -13.31 -1.10 -8.27
C ARG A 188 -13.00 -0.95 -6.79
N LEU A 189 -11.73 -1.19 -6.38
CA LEU A 189 -11.26 -1.01 -5.01
C LEU A 189 -10.96 0.45 -4.68
N LEU A 190 -10.74 1.31 -5.67
CA LEU A 190 -10.31 2.69 -5.44
C LEU A 190 -11.24 3.47 -4.50
N PRO A 191 -12.59 3.44 -4.67
CA PRO A 191 -13.49 4.13 -3.74
C PRO A 191 -13.39 3.59 -2.31
N MET A 192 -13.25 2.26 -2.15
CA MET A 192 -13.10 1.63 -0.84
C MET A 192 -11.81 2.05 -0.15
N VAL A 193 -10.70 2.07 -0.86
CA VAL A 193 -9.39 2.50 -0.33
C VAL A 193 -9.45 3.98 0.08
N ILE A 194 -10.04 4.84 -0.76
CA ILE A 194 -10.23 6.26 -0.43
C ILE A 194 -11.03 6.43 0.86
N ILE A 195 -12.16 5.74 0.99
CA ILE A 195 -13.01 5.82 2.19
C ILE A 195 -12.25 5.35 3.43
N LEU A 196 -11.53 4.23 3.35
CA LEU A 196 -10.75 3.70 4.48
C LEU A 196 -9.66 4.69 4.92
N VAL A 197 -8.91 5.27 3.98
CA VAL A 197 -7.86 6.25 4.29
C VAL A 197 -8.46 7.55 4.86
N MET A 198 -9.59 8.02 4.33
CA MET A 198 -10.28 9.18 4.88
C MET A 198 -10.78 8.96 6.30
N LEU A 199 -11.28 7.75 6.61
CA LEU A 199 -11.67 7.37 7.97
C LEU A 199 -10.46 7.30 8.92
N GLU A 200 -9.32 6.80 8.44
CA GLU A 200 -8.07 6.76 9.21
C GLU A 200 -7.59 8.18 9.55
N ILE A 201 -7.54 9.08 8.56
CA ILE A 201 -7.14 10.49 8.75
C ILE A 201 -8.09 11.18 9.74
N GLY A 202 -9.41 10.93 9.62
CA GLY A 202 -10.40 11.52 10.53
C GLY A 202 -10.24 11.07 11.98
N ARG A 203 -9.82 9.82 12.21
CA ARG A 203 -9.56 9.29 13.57
C ARG A 203 -8.23 9.76 14.16
N ALA A 204 -7.27 10.09 13.34
CA ALA A 204 -5.96 10.59 13.79
C ALA A 204 -6.05 12.02 14.39
N HIS A 205 -7.17 12.72 14.25
CA HIS A 205 -7.43 14.05 14.81
C HIS A 205 -8.20 14.05 16.14
N VAL A 206 -8.59 12.89 16.66
CA VAL A 206 -9.27 12.73 17.95
C VAL A 206 -8.30 12.16 18.97
#